data_337e1ede08236e0301d447c01adb84e6
#
_entry.id   337e1ede08236e0301d447c01adb84e6
#
_cell.length_a   1.000
_cell.length_b   1.000
_cell.length_c   1.000
_cell.angle_alpha   90.00
_cell.angle_beta   90.00
_cell.angle_gamma   90.00
#
_symmetry.space_group_name_H-M   'P 1'
#
loop_
_entity.id
_entity.type
_entity.pdbx_description
1 polymer ?
#
loop_
_entity_poly.entity_id
_entity_poly.type
_entity_poly.pdbx_seq_one_letter_code
_entity_poly.pdbx_strand_id
1 'polypeptide(L)'
;MRENWKEYTNLEVGVIDEAPEEIKQMGEERAPMMTLMADPGIKYRFKAEDLASNGLAIDKVNTILSQLTIKRKTTDFLYYTGQNPLVLCPIVDLENGLYQVYEEKRVLHAILIKLEEICKEKDASKARLSHCKGCYLENKIVQLCRKFFGKKAEIIKSYYLDGCEQDIVVLWNGHLFVIEAKAYSNREPFRNAEKAFVRIKDDFNGCIGYAYKQCKRV
;
A
#
# COMPACT_ATOMS: atom_id res chain seq x y z
N MET A 1 -30.76 -7.48 1.14
CA MET A 1 -30.67 -7.47 2.61
C MET A 1 -30.50 -8.89 3.18
N ARG A 2 -31.30 -9.91 2.76
CA ARG A 2 -31.16 -11.30 3.24
C ARG A 2 -29.84 -11.97 2.85
N GLU A 3 -29.33 -11.76 1.63
CA GLU A 3 -28.03 -12.29 1.19
C GLU A 3 -26.87 -11.68 2.00
N ASN A 4 -26.92 -10.38 2.27
CA ASN A 4 -25.91 -9.71 3.09
C ASN A 4 -25.90 -10.19 4.54
N TRP A 5 -27.07 -10.54 5.09
CA TRP A 5 -27.16 -11.04 6.46
C TRP A 5 -26.48 -12.40 6.62
N LYS A 6 -26.69 -13.33 5.71
CA LYS A 6 -26.04 -14.64 5.71
C LYS A 6 -24.53 -14.53 5.57
N GLU A 7 -24.06 -13.61 4.73
CA GLU A 7 -22.65 -13.31 4.51
C GLU A 7 -21.97 -12.75 5.77
N TYR A 8 -22.67 -11.93 6.57
CA TYR A 8 -22.11 -11.27 7.75
C TYR A 8 -22.23 -12.06 9.05
N THR A 9 -23.23 -12.89 9.21
CA THR A 9 -23.52 -13.56 10.49
C THR A 9 -23.31 -15.06 10.48
N ASN A 10 -23.12 -15.69 9.33
CA ASN A 10 -23.15 -17.17 9.16
C ASN A 10 -24.41 -17.82 9.72
N LEU A 11 -25.44 -17.07 10.05
CA LEU A 11 -26.73 -17.59 10.47
C LEU A 11 -27.55 -17.97 9.26
N GLU A 12 -28.13 -19.16 9.30
CA GLU A 12 -29.06 -19.56 8.25
C GLU A 12 -30.32 -18.70 8.30
N VAL A 13 -30.71 -18.17 7.15
CA VAL A 13 -31.87 -17.27 7.01
C VAL A 13 -33.14 -17.93 7.48
N GLY A 14 -33.24 -19.26 7.43
CA GLY A 14 -34.35 -20.05 7.93
C GLY A 14 -34.71 -19.82 9.39
N VAL A 15 -33.72 -19.56 10.25
CA VAL A 15 -33.97 -19.30 11.67
C VAL A 15 -34.72 -18.00 11.89
N ILE A 16 -34.55 -17.01 10.99
CA ILE A 16 -35.27 -15.72 11.06
C ILE A 16 -36.67 -15.85 10.48
N ASP A 17 -36.85 -16.68 9.43
CA ASP A 17 -38.15 -16.88 8.80
C ASP A 17 -39.13 -17.63 9.71
N GLU A 18 -38.62 -18.42 10.65
CA GLU A 18 -39.42 -19.13 11.67
C GLU A 18 -39.71 -18.28 12.93
N ALA A 19 -39.09 -17.09 13.03
CA ALA A 19 -39.29 -16.21 14.18
C ALA A 19 -40.68 -15.53 14.14
N PRO A 20 -41.27 -15.22 15.32
CA PRO A 20 -42.48 -14.40 15.38
C PRO A 20 -42.33 -13.06 14.64
N GLU A 21 -43.41 -12.57 14.02
CA GLU A 21 -43.38 -11.32 13.24
C GLU A 21 -42.84 -10.10 13.99
N GLU A 22 -43.09 -10.02 15.28
CA GLU A 22 -42.56 -8.97 16.15
C GLU A 22 -41.04 -9.00 16.20
N ILE A 23 -40.41 -10.19 16.22
CA ILE A 23 -38.97 -10.37 16.21
C ILE A 23 -38.41 -10.08 14.81
N LYS A 24 -39.12 -10.40 13.75
CA LYS A 24 -38.77 -10.08 12.37
C LYS A 24 -38.75 -8.57 12.15
N GLN A 25 -39.78 -7.86 12.60
CA GLN A 25 -39.84 -6.39 12.51
C GLN A 25 -38.73 -5.73 13.34
N MET A 26 -38.48 -6.18 14.58
CA MET A 26 -37.35 -5.71 15.38
C MET A 26 -36.01 -5.98 14.69
N GLY A 27 -35.88 -7.11 13.98
CA GLY A 27 -34.68 -7.44 13.20
C GLY A 27 -34.47 -6.50 12.01
N GLU A 28 -35.52 -6.12 11.31
CA GLU A 28 -35.45 -5.18 10.18
C GLU A 28 -35.10 -3.74 10.64
N GLU A 29 -35.68 -3.25 11.71
CA GLU A 29 -35.38 -1.93 12.26
C GLU A 29 -33.98 -1.84 12.86
N ARG A 30 -33.49 -2.93 13.46
CA ARG A 30 -32.17 -2.98 14.11
C ARG A 30 -31.08 -3.60 13.26
N ALA A 31 -31.38 -4.10 12.06
CA ALA A 31 -30.42 -4.71 11.14
C ALA A 31 -29.16 -3.84 10.91
N PRO A 32 -29.26 -2.51 10.75
CA PRO A 32 -28.07 -1.67 10.62
C PRO A 32 -27.19 -1.68 11.88
N MET A 33 -27.80 -1.75 13.06
CA MET A 33 -27.05 -1.78 14.32
C MET A 33 -26.48 -3.15 14.64
N MET A 34 -27.18 -4.22 14.25
CA MET A 34 -26.69 -5.60 14.37
C MET A 34 -25.56 -5.91 13.38
N THR A 35 -25.57 -5.32 12.19
CA THR A 35 -24.45 -5.40 11.24
C THR A 35 -23.19 -4.71 11.75
N LEU A 36 -23.30 -3.69 12.57
CA LEU A 36 -22.15 -3.08 13.27
C LEU A 36 -21.57 -3.99 14.37
N MET A 37 -22.42 -4.87 14.93
CA MET A 37 -22.03 -5.82 15.98
C MET A 37 -21.66 -7.20 15.43
N ALA A 38 -21.98 -7.49 14.16
CA ALA A 38 -21.55 -8.70 13.47
C ALA A 38 -20.02 -8.70 13.27
N ASP A 39 -19.43 -9.88 13.21
CA ASP A 39 -18.00 -10.01 12.93
C ASP A 39 -17.68 -9.48 11.50
N PRO A 40 -17.18 -8.24 11.36
CA PRO A 40 -16.90 -7.66 10.06
C PRO A 40 -15.78 -8.38 9.31
N GLY A 41 -15.08 -9.28 10.00
CA GLY A 41 -14.01 -10.07 9.44
C GLY A 41 -14.47 -11.24 8.56
N ILE A 42 -15.74 -11.66 8.65
CA ILE A 42 -16.23 -12.83 7.90
C ILE A 42 -16.02 -12.67 6.39
N LYS A 43 -16.31 -11.52 5.83
CA LYS A 43 -16.14 -11.25 4.39
C LYS A 43 -14.69 -11.32 3.91
N TYR A 44 -13.73 -11.27 4.83
CA TYR A 44 -12.31 -11.35 4.53
C TYR A 44 -11.72 -12.74 4.83
N ARG A 45 -12.57 -13.70 5.18
CA ARG A 45 -12.20 -15.10 5.38
C ARG A 45 -12.37 -15.88 4.09
N PHE A 46 -11.43 -16.76 3.81
CA PHE A 46 -11.44 -17.58 2.60
C PHE A 46 -10.62 -18.85 2.82
N LYS A 47 -10.80 -19.82 1.93
CA LYS A 47 -9.97 -21.01 1.81
C LYS A 47 -9.11 -20.93 0.55
N ALA A 48 -8.03 -21.70 0.50
CA ALA A 48 -7.18 -21.74 -0.69
C ALA A 48 -7.94 -22.17 -1.95
N GLU A 49 -8.92 -23.08 -1.79
CA GLU A 49 -9.78 -23.59 -2.84
C GLU A 49 -10.66 -22.47 -3.46
N ASP A 50 -11.09 -21.50 -2.66
CA ASP A 50 -11.91 -20.38 -3.14
C ASP A 50 -11.13 -19.52 -4.15
N LEU A 51 -9.83 -19.34 -3.94
CA LEU A 51 -8.96 -18.64 -4.87
C LEU A 51 -8.64 -19.49 -6.10
N ALA A 52 -8.48 -20.79 -5.94
CA ALA A 52 -8.24 -21.71 -7.05
C ALA A 52 -9.43 -21.82 -7.99
N SER A 53 -10.66 -21.71 -7.47
CA SER A 53 -11.89 -21.73 -8.28
C SER A 53 -11.97 -20.60 -9.31
N ASN A 54 -11.19 -19.51 -9.11
CA ASN A 54 -11.08 -18.38 -10.04
C ASN A 54 -10.02 -18.58 -11.16
N GLY A 55 -9.64 -19.81 -11.44
CA GLY A 55 -8.74 -20.17 -12.55
C GLY A 55 -7.25 -20.18 -12.20
N LEU A 56 -6.91 -20.10 -10.91
CA LEU A 56 -5.54 -20.25 -10.44
C LEU A 56 -5.28 -21.71 -10.03
N ALA A 57 -4.11 -22.26 -10.43
CA ALA A 57 -3.68 -23.56 -9.95
C ALA A 57 -3.44 -23.54 -8.44
N ILE A 58 -3.96 -24.54 -7.71
CA ILE A 58 -3.89 -24.62 -6.25
C ILE A 58 -2.44 -24.54 -5.71
N ASP A 59 -1.47 -25.12 -6.42
CA ASP A 59 -0.05 -25.05 -6.02
C ASP A 59 0.49 -23.62 -6.05
N LYS A 60 0.06 -22.82 -7.05
CA LYS A 60 0.41 -21.39 -7.13
C LYS A 60 -0.24 -20.60 -6.00
N VAL A 61 -1.51 -20.90 -5.71
CA VAL A 61 -2.24 -20.27 -4.59
C VAL A 61 -1.50 -20.56 -3.29
N ASN A 62 -1.17 -21.81 -3.01
CA ASN A 62 -0.46 -22.21 -1.79
C ASN A 62 0.94 -21.55 -1.71
N THR A 63 1.65 -21.43 -2.83
CA THR A 63 2.93 -20.72 -2.90
C THR A 63 2.78 -19.26 -2.53
N ILE A 64 1.78 -18.55 -3.07
CA ILE A 64 1.51 -17.15 -2.76
C ILE A 64 1.10 -17.00 -1.28
N LEU A 65 0.17 -17.84 -0.81
CA LEU A 65 -0.28 -17.83 0.59
C LEU A 65 0.88 -18.04 1.55
N SER A 66 1.79 -18.99 1.28
CA SER A 66 2.96 -19.23 2.13
C SER A 66 3.85 -18.01 2.31
N GLN A 67 3.88 -17.11 1.32
CA GLN A 67 4.66 -15.88 1.36
C GLN A 67 3.97 -14.72 2.09
N LEU A 68 2.65 -14.71 2.12
CA LEU A 68 1.85 -13.59 2.64
C LEU A 68 1.15 -13.89 3.96
N THR A 69 1.29 -15.12 4.47
CA THR A 69 0.56 -15.60 5.64
C THR A 69 1.46 -15.68 6.86
N ILE A 70 0.91 -15.32 7.99
CA ILE A 70 1.50 -15.52 9.31
C ILE A 70 0.58 -16.40 10.16
N LYS A 71 1.17 -17.32 10.93
CA LYS A 71 0.43 -18.06 11.96
C LYS A 71 0.15 -17.16 13.16
N ARG A 72 -1.00 -17.36 13.78
CA ARG A 72 -1.36 -16.66 15.00
C ARG A 72 -0.36 -17.00 16.11
N LYS A 73 0.39 -16.00 16.55
CA LYS A 73 1.38 -16.11 17.64
C LYS A 73 1.47 -14.81 18.40
N THR A 74 1.88 -14.88 19.65
CA THR A 74 2.26 -13.71 20.43
C THR A 74 3.48 -13.05 19.80
N THR A 75 3.46 -11.73 19.66
CA THR A 75 4.56 -10.93 19.14
C THR A 75 4.89 -9.81 20.12
N ASP A 76 6.17 -9.46 20.22
CA ASP A 76 6.66 -8.49 21.21
C ASP A 76 6.70 -7.05 20.65
N PHE A 77 5.90 -6.71 19.64
CA PHE A 77 5.88 -5.33 19.18
C PHE A 77 4.92 -4.47 20.03
N LEU A 78 5.45 -3.39 20.59
CA LEU A 78 4.70 -2.45 21.43
C LEU A 78 3.94 -1.40 20.61
N TYR A 79 4.33 -1.18 19.35
CA TYR A 79 3.77 -0.13 18.52
C TYR A 79 3.44 -0.69 17.14
N TYR A 80 2.34 -0.22 16.56
CA TYR A 80 1.89 -0.63 15.24
C TYR A 80 2.97 -0.47 14.15
N THR A 81 3.77 0.59 14.25
CA THR A 81 4.85 0.88 13.29
C THR A 81 6.15 0.13 13.57
N GLY A 82 6.23 -0.66 14.64
CA GLY A 82 7.47 -1.35 14.99
C GLY A 82 7.44 -2.82 14.62
N GLN A 83 8.24 -3.22 13.63
CA GLN A 83 8.42 -4.63 13.22
C GLN A 83 7.12 -5.46 13.21
N ASN A 84 6.02 -4.83 12.82
CA ASN A 84 4.72 -5.47 12.74
C ASN A 84 4.71 -6.48 11.60
N PRO A 85 4.63 -7.78 11.89
CA PRO A 85 4.69 -8.82 10.86
C PRO A 85 3.52 -8.75 9.86
N LEU A 86 2.38 -8.15 10.24
CA LEU A 86 1.23 -7.96 9.36
C LEU A 86 1.47 -6.96 8.22
N VAL A 87 2.57 -6.20 8.28
CA VAL A 87 2.98 -5.33 7.16
C VAL A 87 3.43 -6.14 5.96
N LEU A 88 4.17 -7.24 6.18
CA LEU A 88 4.71 -8.11 5.13
C LEU A 88 3.88 -9.38 4.93
N CYS A 89 3.14 -9.80 5.95
CA CYS A 89 2.29 -10.98 5.94
C CYS A 89 0.87 -10.60 6.42
N PRO A 90 0.08 -9.91 5.60
CA PRO A 90 -1.23 -9.36 5.98
C PRO A 90 -2.35 -10.39 6.04
N ILE A 91 -2.06 -11.66 5.82
CA ILE A 91 -2.99 -12.78 5.89
C ILE A 91 -2.67 -13.58 7.14
N VAL A 92 -3.68 -13.87 7.93
CA VAL A 92 -3.55 -14.70 9.14
C VAL A 92 -4.10 -16.09 8.85
N ASP A 93 -3.30 -17.11 9.15
CA ASP A 93 -3.74 -18.50 9.16
C ASP A 93 -4.58 -18.73 10.45
N LEU A 94 -5.85 -19.01 10.28
CA LEU A 94 -6.80 -19.31 11.36
C LEU A 94 -6.85 -20.80 11.70
N GLU A 95 -5.95 -21.60 11.10
CA GLU A 95 -5.93 -23.05 11.15
C GLU A 95 -7.06 -23.70 10.32
N ASN A 96 -7.03 -25.03 10.19
CA ASN A 96 -8.02 -25.82 9.42
C ASN A 96 -8.21 -25.37 7.95
N GLY A 97 -7.17 -24.78 7.34
CA GLY A 97 -7.22 -24.29 5.95
C GLY A 97 -8.01 -23.00 5.77
N LEU A 98 -8.35 -22.32 6.85
CA LEU A 98 -9.06 -21.04 6.83
C LEU A 98 -8.07 -19.88 7.00
N TYR A 99 -8.16 -18.90 6.13
CA TYR A 99 -7.34 -17.70 6.10
C TYR A 99 -8.19 -16.46 6.30
N GLN A 100 -7.60 -15.42 6.89
CA GLN A 100 -8.26 -14.12 7.05
C GLN A 100 -7.33 -13.01 6.61
N VAL A 101 -7.79 -12.13 5.71
CA VAL A 101 -7.12 -10.88 5.38
C VAL A 101 -7.35 -9.88 6.48
N TYR A 102 -6.27 -9.26 6.97
CA TYR A 102 -6.36 -8.21 7.98
C TYR A 102 -6.81 -6.87 7.38
N GLU A 103 -6.24 -6.50 6.24
CA GLU A 103 -6.54 -5.27 5.51
C GLU A 103 -6.25 -5.46 4.01
N GLU A 104 -7.23 -5.26 3.13
CA GLU A 104 -7.11 -5.49 1.69
C GLU A 104 -5.96 -4.70 1.05
N LYS A 105 -5.84 -3.42 1.41
CA LYS A 105 -4.78 -2.54 0.89
C LYS A 105 -3.39 -3.02 1.28
N ARG A 106 -3.26 -3.67 2.43
CA ARG A 106 -2.00 -4.22 2.91
C ARG A 106 -1.53 -5.40 2.07
N VAL A 107 -2.44 -6.20 1.53
CA VAL A 107 -2.08 -7.33 0.65
C VAL A 107 -1.32 -6.82 -0.57
N LEU A 108 -1.85 -5.81 -1.27
CA LEU A 108 -1.18 -5.21 -2.42
C LEU A 108 0.16 -4.58 -2.03
N HIS A 109 0.22 -3.91 -0.88
CA HIS A 109 1.44 -3.30 -0.39
C HIS A 109 2.52 -4.34 -0.05
N ALA A 110 2.14 -5.43 0.61
CA ALA A 110 3.04 -6.54 0.93
C ALA A 110 3.59 -7.21 -0.33
N ILE A 111 2.74 -7.44 -1.34
CA ILE A 111 3.15 -7.98 -2.65
C ILE A 111 4.20 -7.07 -3.29
N LEU A 112 3.96 -5.75 -3.33
CA LEU A 112 4.90 -4.79 -3.92
C LEU A 112 6.24 -4.79 -3.18
N ILE A 113 6.23 -4.80 -1.84
CA ILE A 113 7.47 -4.85 -1.04
C ILE A 113 8.25 -6.13 -1.36
N LYS A 114 7.58 -7.30 -1.37
CA LYS A 114 8.24 -8.58 -1.66
C LYS A 114 8.81 -8.64 -3.07
N LEU A 115 8.08 -8.13 -4.06
CA LEU A 115 8.59 -8.03 -5.43
C LEU A 115 9.82 -7.11 -5.52
N GLU A 116 9.80 -5.99 -4.79
CA GLU A 116 10.97 -5.11 -4.71
C GLU A 116 12.17 -5.79 -4.03
N GLU A 117 11.94 -6.57 -2.98
CA GLU A 117 12.99 -7.33 -2.30
C GLU A 117 13.63 -8.35 -3.26
N ILE A 118 12.83 -9.12 -3.98
CA ILE A 118 13.32 -10.05 -5.02
C ILE A 118 14.14 -9.31 -6.09
N CYS A 119 13.67 -8.14 -6.55
CA CYS A 119 14.42 -7.34 -7.51
C CYS A 119 15.75 -6.80 -6.96
N LYS A 120 15.85 -6.63 -5.64
CA LYS A 120 17.06 -6.11 -4.97
C LYS A 120 18.12 -7.19 -4.69
N GLU A 121 17.79 -8.47 -4.81
CA GLU A 121 18.73 -9.58 -4.58
C GLU A 121 19.90 -9.59 -5.56
N LYS A 122 19.68 -9.09 -6.80
CA LYS A 122 20.71 -9.03 -7.84
C LYS A 122 21.02 -7.57 -8.17
N ASP A 123 22.30 -7.20 -8.21
CA ASP A 123 22.72 -5.81 -8.45
C ASP A 123 22.19 -5.24 -9.77
N ALA A 124 22.21 -6.02 -10.85
CA ALA A 124 21.67 -5.60 -12.13
C ALA A 124 20.15 -5.30 -12.07
N SER A 125 19.38 -6.12 -11.38
CA SER A 125 17.92 -5.92 -11.19
C SER A 125 17.64 -4.74 -10.28
N LYS A 126 18.46 -4.55 -9.24
CA LYS A 126 18.38 -3.41 -8.32
C LYS A 126 18.63 -2.08 -9.05
N ALA A 127 19.69 -2.02 -9.87
CA ALA A 127 20.00 -0.83 -10.66
C ALA A 127 18.88 -0.52 -11.66
N ARG A 128 18.36 -1.53 -12.35
CA ARG A 128 17.23 -1.38 -13.27
C ARG A 128 15.97 -0.90 -12.57
N LEU A 129 15.64 -1.47 -11.41
CA LEU A 129 14.48 -1.05 -10.61
C LEU A 129 14.59 0.43 -10.21
N SER A 130 15.76 0.86 -9.70
CA SER A 130 16.01 2.24 -9.32
C SER A 130 15.87 3.19 -10.50
N HIS A 131 16.43 2.85 -11.65
CA HIS A 131 16.30 3.63 -12.89
C HIS A 131 14.83 3.73 -13.35
N CYS A 132 14.11 2.60 -13.40
CA CYS A 132 12.69 2.59 -13.78
C CYS A 132 11.82 3.44 -12.84
N LYS A 133 12.08 3.40 -11.53
CA LYS A 133 11.37 4.24 -10.55
C LYS A 133 11.64 5.73 -10.78
N GLY A 134 12.89 6.11 -11.01
CA GLY A 134 13.26 7.50 -11.35
C GLY A 134 12.55 7.99 -12.59
N CYS A 135 12.70 7.27 -13.70
CA CYS A 135 12.05 7.62 -14.97
C CYS A 135 10.51 7.71 -14.86
N TYR A 136 9.89 6.78 -14.12
CA TYR A 136 8.44 6.82 -13.89
C TYR A 136 8.03 8.06 -13.12
N LEU A 137 8.73 8.41 -12.05
CA LEU A 137 8.46 9.58 -11.22
C LEU A 137 8.56 10.88 -12.04
N GLU A 138 9.66 11.07 -12.76
CA GLU A 138 9.87 12.23 -13.63
C GLU A 138 8.77 12.36 -14.69
N ASN A 139 8.44 11.27 -15.39
CA ASN A 139 7.38 11.26 -16.39
C ASN A 139 6.01 11.60 -15.77
N LYS A 140 5.76 11.13 -14.55
CA LYS A 140 4.53 11.44 -13.81
C LYS A 140 4.46 12.92 -13.45
N ILE A 141 5.57 13.50 -13.00
CA ILE A 141 5.66 14.94 -12.70
C ILE A 141 5.41 15.75 -13.96
N VAL A 142 6.04 15.41 -15.09
CA VAL A 142 5.78 16.08 -16.38
C VAL A 142 4.30 16.04 -16.76
N GLN A 143 3.63 14.90 -16.59
CA GLN A 143 2.19 14.77 -16.84
C GLN A 143 1.36 15.69 -15.93
N LEU A 144 1.73 15.78 -14.64
CA LEU A 144 1.07 16.64 -13.67
C LEU A 144 1.30 18.12 -14.01
N CYS A 145 2.52 18.52 -14.36
CA CYS A 145 2.85 19.86 -14.80
C CYS A 145 2.05 20.26 -16.05
N ARG A 146 1.92 19.38 -17.03
CA ARG A 146 1.07 19.64 -18.22
C ARG A 146 -0.39 19.86 -17.87
N LYS A 147 -0.92 19.12 -16.91
CA LYS A 147 -2.30 19.31 -16.43
C LYS A 147 -2.46 20.61 -15.66
N PHE A 148 -1.49 20.96 -14.83
CA PHE A 148 -1.55 22.13 -13.96
C PHE A 148 -1.32 23.45 -14.70
N PHE A 149 -0.24 23.55 -15.47
CA PHE A 149 0.15 24.78 -16.17
C PHE A 149 -0.52 24.95 -17.54
N GLY A 150 -1.12 23.87 -18.09
CA GLY A 150 -1.81 23.88 -19.36
C GLY A 150 -0.89 23.98 -20.57
N LYS A 151 -1.50 24.27 -21.75
CA LYS A 151 -0.79 24.26 -23.05
C LYS A 151 0.20 25.41 -23.26
N LYS A 152 0.11 26.48 -22.44
CA LYS A 152 1.00 27.64 -22.54
C LYS A 152 2.34 27.48 -21.82
N ALA A 153 2.49 26.39 -21.07
CA ALA A 153 3.74 26.10 -20.38
C ALA A 153 4.69 25.33 -21.30
N GLU A 154 5.93 25.75 -21.33
CA GLU A 154 7.02 24.99 -21.90
C GLU A 154 7.63 24.12 -20.80
N ILE A 155 7.68 22.81 -21.01
CA ILE A 155 8.17 21.84 -20.03
C ILE A 155 9.32 21.07 -20.66
N ILE A 156 10.50 21.25 -20.09
CA ILE A 156 11.75 20.66 -20.54
C ILE A 156 12.17 19.62 -19.51
N LYS A 157 12.40 18.40 -19.97
CA LYS A 157 12.92 17.29 -19.15
C LYS A 157 14.40 17.11 -19.43
N SER A 158 15.18 16.76 -18.41
CA SER A 158 16.64 16.52 -18.50
C SER A 158 17.35 17.74 -19.09
N TYR A 159 17.17 18.91 -18.49
CA TYR A 159 17.84 20.14 -18.87
C TYR A 159 19.26 20.19 -18.29
N TYR A 160 20.24 20.48 -19.12
CA TYR A 160 21.65 20.57 -18.70
C TYR A 160 22.11 22.01 -18.60
N LEU A 161 22.69 22.37 -17.43
CA LEU A 161 23.33 23.66 -17.19
C LEU A 161 24.72 23.41 -16.57
N ASP A 162 25.76 23.93 -17.21
CA ASP A 162 27.16 23.77 -16.77
C ASP A 162 27.56 22.30 -16.49
N GLY A 163 27.07 21.38 -17.32
CA GLY A 163 27.32 19.95 -17.20
C GLY A 163 26.52 19.24 -16.08
N CYS A 164 25.61 19.97 -15.42
CA CYS A 164 24.73 19.42 -14.39
C CYS A 164 23.31 19.23 -14.95
N GLU A 165 22.76 18.04 -14.80
CA GLU A 165 21.37 17.74 -15.18
C GLU A 165 20.40 18.31 -14.14
N GLN A 166 19.30 18.90 -14.66
CA GLN A 166 18.10 19.27 -13.93
C GLN A 166 16.97 18.39 -14.42
N ASP A 167 16.24 17.77 -13.51
CA ASP A 167 15.27 16.76 -13.90
C ASP A 167 14.13 17.35 -14.74
N ILE A 168 13.54 18.46 -14.30
CA ILE A 168 12.43 19.12 -14.99
C ILE A 168 12.48 20.62 -14.79
N VAL A 169 12.34 21.37 -15.89
CA VAL A 169 12.21 22.83 -15.89
C VAL A 169 10.89 23.20 -16.56
N VAL A 170 10.12 24.10 -15.95
CA VAL A 170 8.86 24.61 -16.47
C VAL A 170 8.93 26.13 -16.64
N LEU A 171 8.75 26.61 -17.86
CA LEU A 171 8.59 28.03 -18.15
C LEU A 171 7.10 28.34 -18.36
N TRP A 172 6.56 29.23 -17.54
CA TRP A 172 5.15 29.59 -17.58
C TRP A 172 4.92 31.05 -17.16
N ASN A 173 4.28 31.81 -18.01
CA ASN A 173 3.95 33.24 -17.78
C ASN A 173 5.15 34.07 -17.30
N GLY A 174 6.34 33.87 -17.86
CA GLY A 174 7.55 34.58 -17.46
C GLY A 174 8.19 34.09 -16.14
N HIS A 175 7.66 33.02 -15.55
CA HIS A 175 8.23 32.39 -14.36
C HIS A 175 8.90 31.08 -14.72
N LEU A 176 10.05 30.83 -14.10
CA LEU A 176 10.80 29.59 -14.22
C LEU A 176 10.60 28.75 -12.95
N PHE A 177 10.17 27.50 -13.13
CA PHE A 177 10.06 26.52 -12.05
C PHE A 177 11.07 25.39 -12.29
N VAL A 178 11.96 25.18 -11.35
CA VAL A 178 12.94 24.10 -11.37
C VAL A 178 12.45 23.02 -10.43
N ILE A 179 12.31 21.79 -10.91
CA ILE A 179 11.73 20.67 -10.17
C ILE A 179 12.72 19.51 -10.19
N GLU A 180 13.15 19.09 -9.01
CA GLU A 180 13.99 17.91 -8.79
C GLU A 180 13.16 16.77 -8.23
N ALA A 181 13.22 15.63 -8.88
CA ALA A 181 12.48 14.41 -8.52
C ALA A 181 13.36 13.45 -7.71
N LYS A 182 12.99 13.17 -6.48
CA LYS A 182 13.75 12.25 -5.63
C LYS A 182 12.90 11.03 -5.24
N ALA A 183 13.21 9.88 -5.84
CA ALA A 183 12.63 8.59 -5.46
C ALA A 183 13.31 8.03 -4.20
N TYR A 184 13.23 8.76 -3.09
CA TYR A 184 13.84 8.37 -1.84
C TYR A 184 12.98 7.37 -1.09
N SER A 185 13.60 6.33 -0.51
CA SER A 185 12.87 5.35 0.30
C SER A 185 12.67 5.88 1.71
N ASN A 186 11.42 5.92 2.17
CA ASN A 186 11.14 6.21 3.57
C ASN A 186 11.73 5.12 4.45
N ARG A 187 12.47 5.53 5.47
CA ARG A 187 12.99 4.64 6.51
C ARG A 187 12.11 4.74 7.75
N GLU A 188 11.95 3.64 8.47
CA GLU A 188 11.24 3.70 9.75
C GLU A 188 11.95 4.65 10.72
N PRO A 189 11.20 5.52 11.44
CA PRO A 189 11.79 6.42 12.42
C PRO A 189 12.37 5.62 13.59
N PHE A 190 13.48 6.07 14.13
CA PHE A 190 13.98 5.56 15.40
C PHE A 190 13.07 6.00 16.54
N ARG A 191 12.86 5.13 17.52
CA ARG A 191 12.06 5.43 18.72
C ARG A 191 12.86 6.20 19.79
N ASN A 192 14.17 6.09 19.75
CA ASN A 192 15.06 6.94 20.55
C ASN A 192 15.11 8.33 19.93
N ALA A 193 14.71 9.36 20.68
CA ALA A 193 14.56 10.72 20.18
C ALA A 193 15.86 11.31 19.61
N GLU A 194 16.99 11.05 20.26
CA GLU A 194 18.30 11.56 19.81
C GLU A 194 18.69 10.94 18.45
N LYS A 195 18.57 9.60 18.34
CA LYS A 195 18.85 8.89 17.08
C LYS A 195 17.86 9.27 15.98
N ALA A 196 16.58 9.48 16.34
CA ALA A 196 15.56 9.93 15.40
C ALA A 196 15.89 11.31 14.83
N PHE A 197 16.32 12.25 15.67
CA PHE A 197 16.68 13.60 15.23
C PHE A 197 17.86 13.59 14.23
N VAL A 198 18.93 12.88 14.55
CA VAL A 198 20.09 12.74 13.65
C VAL A 198 19.66 12.15 12.31
N ARG A 199 18.88 11.07 12.35
CA ARG A 199 18.42 10.39 11.13
C ARG A 199 17.49 11.26 10.28
N ILE A 200 16.54 11.98 10.91
CA ILE A 200 15.66 12.91 10.19
C ILE A 200 16.50 14.01 9.51
N LYS A 201 17.50 14.53 10.19
CA LYS A 201 18.42 15.53 9.64
C LYS A 201 19.20 14.99 8.44
N ASP A 202 19.71 13.76 8.55
CA ASP A 202 20.46 13.11 7.47
C ASP A 202 19.55 12.82 6.27
N ASP A 203 18.33 12.30 6.51
CA ASP A 203 17.35 12.03 5.47
C ASP A 203 16.91 13.33 4.79
N PHE A 204 16.67 14.39 5.55
CA PHE A 204 16.36 15.71 5.02
C PHE A 204 17.49 16.24 4.13
N ASN A 205 18.74 16.22 4.63
CA ASN A 205 19.90 16.70 3.88
C ASN A 205 20.17 15.86 2.62
N GLY A 206 20.03 14.54 2.71
CA GLY A 206 20.24 13.62 1.59
C GLY A 206 19.14 13.68 0.51
N CYS A 207 17.93 14.08 0.86
CA CYS A 207 16.81 14.18 -0.06
C CYS A 207 16.50 15.65 -0.43
N ILE A 208 15.85 16.37 0.48
CA ILE A 208 15.37 17.74 0.22
C ILE A 208 16.53 18.73 0.11
N GLY A 209 17.51 18.67 1.01
CA GLY A 209 18.66 19.55 0.99
C GLY A 209 19.52 19.39 -0.25
N TYR A 210 19.69 18.14 -0.71
CA TYR A 210 20.40 17.85 -1.96
C TYR A 210 19.63 18.36 -3.18
N ALA A 211 18.33 18.08 -3.28
CA ALA A 211 17.47 18.58 -4.35
C ALA A 211 17.47 20.12 -4.40
N TYR A 212 17.37 20.78 -3.25
CA TYR A 212 17.45 22.25 -3.16
C TYR A 212 18.76 22.81 -3.71
N LYS A 213 19.90 22.15 -3.38
CA LYS A 213 21.19 22.54 -3.95
C LYS A 213 21.27 22.38 -5.46
N GLN A 214 20.62 21.35 -6.01
CA GLN A 214 20.51 21.15 -7.47
C GLN A 214 19.67 22.26 -8.10
N CYS A 215 18.47 22.55 -7.57
CA CYS A 215 17.62 23.63 -8.08
C CYS A 215 18.31 25.03 -8.04
N LYS A 216 19.21 25.26 -7.09
CA LYS A 216 19.93 26.54 -6.98
C LYS A 216 20.98 26.79 -8.07
N ARG A 217 21.26 25.83 -8.93
CA ARG A 217 22.22 25.98 -10.03
C ARG A 217 21.63 26.72 -11.22
N VAL A 218 20.30 26.78 -11.29
CA VAL A 218 19.52 27.52 -12.29
C VAL A 218 19.09 28.86 -11.71
#